data_0501ddeef011099d33ef68dbd1fd3d5d
#
_entry.id   0501ddeef011099d33ef68dbd1fd3d5d
#
_cell.length_a   1.000
_cell.length_b   1.000
_cell.length_c   1.000
_cell.angle_alpha   90.00
_cell.angle_beta   90.00
_cell.angle_gamma   90.00
#
_symmetry.space_group_name_H-M   'P 1'
#
loop_
_entity.id
_entity.type
_entity.pdbx_description
1 polymer ?
#
loop_
_entity_poly.entity_id
_entity_poly.type
_entity_poly.pdbx_seq_one_letter_code
_entity_poly.pdbx_strand_id
1 'polypeptide(L)'
;VIKMPSQVTVNSAICGFKHKINGALEGKTVITDIETDCSKVAKIAHMEIPKKQTLNIKENYVMDQAQNVCCTTCIVPAGVLHVCKMELGMLSKTLAKQSERVSIEFDEE
;
A
#
# COMPACT_ATOMS: atom_id res chain seq x y z
N VAL A 1 -11.53 -9.65 20.63
CA VAL A 1 -10.96 -10.30 19.47
C VAL A 1 -9.78 -9.48 18.95
N ILE A 2 -8.61 -10.08 18.93
CA ILE A 2 -7.43 -9.42 18.39
C ILE A 2 -7.48 -9.53 16.87
N LYS A 3 -7.66 -8.40 16.22
CA LYS A 3 -7.68 -8.35 14.78
C LYS A 3 -6.24 -8.23 14.28
N MET A 4 -5.80 -9.20 13.50
CA MET A 4 -4.47 -9.14 12.91
C MET A 4 -4.46 -8.14 11.75
N PRO A 5 -3.59 -7.15 11.78
CA PRO A 5 -3.49 -6.20 10.68
C PRO A 5 -3.02 -6.86 9.40
N SER A 6 -3.40 -6.31 8.27
CA SER A 6 -2.86 -6.72 6.99
C SER A 6 -1.45 -6.18 6.84
N GLN A 7 -0.57 -6.98 6.27
CA GLN A 7 0.82 -6.58 6.06
C GLN A 7 1.27 -7.01 4.65
N VAL A 8 1.92 -6.10 3.96
CA VAL A 8 2.55 -6.41 2.67
C VAL A 8 3.97 -5.85 2.65
N THR A 9 4.82 -6.47 1.85
CA THR A 9 6.17 -5.97 1.58
C THR A 9 6.22 -5.51 0.13
N VAL A 10 6.62 -4.28 -0.08
CA VAL A 10 6.85 -3.73 -1.41
C VAL A 10 8.34 -3.74 -1.67
N ASN A 11 8.76 -4.45 -2.70
CA ASN A 11 10.16 -4.52 -3.10
C ASN A 11 10.39 -3.62 -4.31
N SER A 12 10.97 -2.44 -4.07
CA SER A 12 11.28 -1.46 -5.11
C SER A 12 12.72 -1.69 -5.57
N ALA A 13 12.95 -2.73 -6.37
CA ALA A 13 14.28 -3.17 -6.75
C ALA A 13 15.09 -2.09 -7.48
N ILE A 14 14.45 -1.27 -8.31
CA ILE A 14 15.12 -0.17 -9.02
C ILE A 14 15.71 0.83 -8.03
N CYS A 15 14.97 1.17 -6.98
CA CYS A 15 15.44 2.10 -5.95
C CYS A 15 16.30 1.43 -4.88
N GLY A 16 16.27 0.10 -4.81
CA GLY A 16 16.99 -0.66 -3.80
C GLY A 16 16.36 -0.66 -2.42
N PHE A 17 15.11 -0.24 -2.31
CA PHE A 17 14.40 -0.19 -1.03
C PHE A 17 13.34 -1.27 -0.90
N LYS A 18 13.16 -1.75 0.32
CA LYS A 18 12.03 -2.58 0.69
C LYS A 18 11.20 -1.83 1.72
N HIS A 19 9.89 -1.88 1.56
CA HIS A 19 8.96 -1.18 2.43
C HIS A 19 7.99 -2.19 3.03
N LYS A 20 7.80 -2.13 4.35
CA LYS A 20 6.77 -2.94 5.01
C LYS A 20 5.59 -2.06 5.33
N ILE A 21 4.43 -2.44 4.85
CA ILE A 21 3.20 -1.68 5.01
C ILE A 21 2.25 -2.48 5.89
N ASN A 22 1.86 -1.90 7.02
CA ASN A 22 0.90 -2.46 7.94
C ASN A 22 -0.37 -1.63 7.90
N GLY A 23 -1.52 -2.27 7.93
CA GLY A 23 -2.77 -1.54 7.94
C GLY A 23 -3.83 -2.23 8.78
N ALA A 24 -4.66 -1.45 9.45
CA ALA A 24 -5.76 -1.95 10.23
C ALA A 24 -6.98 -1.07 10.03
N LEU A 25 -8.16 -1.71 9.94
CA LEU A 25 -9.42 -0.99 9.81
C LEU A 25 -9.90 -0.53 11.18
N GLU A 26 -10.18 0.76 11.31
CA GLU A 26 -10.80 1.33 12.49
C GLU A 26 -12.03 2.13 12.06
N GLY A 27 -13.23 1.57 12.31
CA GLY A 27 -14.46 2.19 11.85
C GLY A 27 -14.54 2.24 10.33
N LYS A 28 -14.54 3.46 9.77
CA LYS A 28 -14.56 3.68 8.32
C LYS A 28 -13.23 4.19 7.79
N THR A 29 -12.16 4.01 8.56
CA THR A 29 -10.84 4.52 8.24
C THR A 29 -9.83 3.38 8.31
N VAL A 30 -8.95 3.30 7.32
CA VAL A 30 -7.82 2.37 7.37
C VAL A 30 -6.59 3.14 7.83
N ILE A 31 -5.99 2.68 8.92
CA ILE A 31 -4.77 3.28 9.45
C ILE A 31 -3.60 2.49 8.89
N THR A 32 -2.69 3.16 8.20
CA THR A 32 -1.52 2.50 7.61
C THR A 32 -0.23 3.07 8.15
N ASP A 33 0.76 2.19 8.35
CA ASP A 33 2.11 2.56 8.76
C ASP A 33 3.10 1.86 7.84
N ILE A 34 4.12 2.61 7.40
CA ILE A 34 5.12 2.11 6.48
C ILE A 34 6.50 2.16 7.13
N GLU A 35 7.18 1.02 7.20
CA GLU A 35 8.58 0.96 7.57
C GLU A 35 9.40 1.10 6.30
N THR A 36 10.21 2.16 6.20
CA THR A 36 10.94 2.47 4.97
C THR A 36 12.22 3.23 5.26
N ASP A 37 13.22 3.04 4.39
CA ASP A 37 14.45 3.84 4.39
C ASP A 37 14.41 4.93 3.32
N CYS A 38 13.37 4.98 2.50
CA CYS A 38 13.21 6.00 1.48
C CYS A 38 12.68 7.29 2.11
N SER A 39 13.44 8.39 1.98
CA SER A 39 13.04 9.68 2.54
C SER A 39 11.74 10.24 1.96
N LYS A 40 11.44 9.91 0.73
CA LYS A 40 10.19 10.34 0.07
C LYS A 40 9.00 9.58 0.62
N VAL A 41 9.11 8.27 0.71
CA VAL A 41 8.05 7.41 1.26
C VAL A 41 7.83 7.68 2.75
N ALA A 42 8.90 8.05 3.47
CA ALA A 42 8.79 8.39 4.89
C ALA A 42 7.79 9.53 5.14
N LYS A 43 7.57 10.40 4.17
CA LYS A 43 6.62 11.51 4.31
C LYS A 43 5.16 11.04 4.33
N ILE A 44 4.89 9.83 3.84
CA ILE A 44 3.56 9.22 3.88
C ILE A 44 3.55 7.95 4.72
N ALA A 45 4.51 7.81 5.64
CA ALA A 45 4.67 6.60 6.44
C ALA A 45 3.49 6.31 7.36
N HIS A 46 2.76 7.34 7.77
CA HIS A 46 1.54 7.16 8.55
C HIS A 46 0.38 7.86 7.86
N MET A 47 -0.68 7.12 7.58
CA MET A 47 -1.87 7.67 6.94
C MET A 47 -3.13 7.14 7.60
N GLU A 48 -4.15 8.00 7.68
CA GLU A 48 -5.50 7.62 8.11
C GLU A 48 -6.40 7.81 6.90
N ILE A 49 -6.74 6.71 6.26
CA ILE A 49 -7.33 6.71 4.92
C ILE A 49 -8.82 6.44 4.98
N PRO A 50 -9.68 7.42 4.63
CA PRO A 50 -11.13 7.19 4.61
C PRO A 50 -11.49 6.11 3.57
N LYS A 51 -12.40 5.22 3.95
CA LYS A 51 -12.86 4.13 3.06
C LYS A 51 -13.27 4.63 1.68
N LYS A 52 -14.03 5.72 1.63
CA LYS A 52 -14.55 6.26 0.36
C LYS A 52 -13.44 6.69 -0.59
N GLN A 53 -12.27 7.03 -0.07
CA GLN A 53 -11.15 7.50 -0.88
C GLN A 53 -10.15 6.41 -1.24
N THR A 54 -10.58 5.15 -1.15
CA THR A 54 -9.79 3.99 -1.60
C THR A 54 -10.47 3.25 -2.76
N LEU A 55 -11.68 3.68 -3.16
CA LEU A 55 -12.53 2.88 -4.06
C LEU A 55 -12.16 3.03 -5.54
N ASN A 56 -11.60 4.15 -5.93
CA ASN A 56 -11.16 4.33 -7.32
C ASN A 56 -9.88 5.15 -7.37
N ILE A 57 -9.22 5.16 -8.51
CA ILE A 57 -7.92 5.80 -8.68
C ILE A 57 -8.03 7.32 -8.72
N LYS A 58 -9.11 7.83 -9.28
CA LYS A 58 -9.26 9.25 -9.54
C LYS A 58 -9.43 10.09 -8.26
N GLU A 59 -10.29 9.63 -7.36
CA GLU A 59 -10.53 10.29 -6.08
C GLU A 59 -9.98 9.41 -4.98
N ASN A 60 -8.67 9.51 -4.74
CA ASN A 60 -7.96 8.55 -3.92
C ASN A 60 -7.00 9.28 -2.99
N TYR A 61 -7.22 9.10 -1.68
CA TYR A 61 -6.40 9.72 -0.65
C TYR A 61 -4.92 9.36 -0.79
N VAL A 62 -4.63 8.06 -0.99
CA VAL A 62 -3.25 7.58 -1.08
C VAL A 62 -2.53 8.21 -2.27
N MET A 63 -3.20 8.26 -3.42
CA MET A 63 -2.62 8.86 -4.61
C MET A 63 -2.42 10.36 -4.44
N ASP A 64 -3.35 11.05 -3.77
CA ASP A 64 -3.21 12.48 -3.48
C ASP A 64 -2.01 12.76 -2.60
N GLN A 65 -1.80 11.95 -1.57
CA GLN A 65 -0.64 12.12 -0.69
C GLN A 65 0.67 11.78 -1.41
N ALA A 66 0.64 10.76 -2.26
CA ALA A 66 1.84 10.29 -2.96
C ALA A 66 2.28 11.21 -4.09
N GLN A 67 1.34 11.91 -4.73
CA GLN A 67 1.64 12.68 -5.95
C GLN A 67 2.72 13.76 -5.77
N ASN A 68 2.85 14.29 -4.56
CA ASN A 68 3.80 15.35 -4.27
C ASN A 68 5.13 14.86 -3.69
N VAL A 69 5.22 13.60 -3.31
CA VAL A 69 6.40 13.09 -2.60
C VAL A 69 7.02 11.86 -3.24
N CYS A 70 6.23 11.00 -3.87
CA CYS A 70 6.73 9.76 -4.46
C CYS A 70 7.16 9.94 -5.90
N CYS A 71 8.07 9.09 -6.35
CA CYS A 71 8.47 9.06 -7.76
C CYS A 71 7.30 8.57 -8.62
N THR A 72 7.28 8.99 -9.89
CA THR A 72 6.23 8.59 -10.82
C THR A 72 6.09 7.06 -10.92
N THR A 73 7.20 6.36 -10.83
CA THR A 73 7.23 4.90 -10.94
C THR A 73 7.22 4.19 -9.60
N CYS A 74 6.99 4.91 -8.50
CA CYS A 74 6.97 4.31 -7.17
C CYS A 74 5.75 3.39 -7.03
N ILE A 75 5.98 2.15 -6.61
CA ILE A 75 4.91 1.16 -6.44
C ILE A 75 4.37 1.09 -5.01
N VAL A 76 4.90 1.89 -4.10
CA VAL A 76 4.43 1.92 -2.70
C VAL A 76 2.96 2.30 -2.57
N PRO A 77 2.45 3.33 -3.29
CA PRO A 77 1.02 3.65 -3.21
C PRO A 77 0.12 2.47 -3.56
N ALA A 78 0.49 1.68 -4.57
CA ALA A 78 -0.26 0.48 -4.92
C ALA A 78 -0.25 -0.54 -3.78
N GLY A 79 0.89 -0.69 -3.11
CA GLY A 79 1.00 -1.57 -1.95
C GLY A 79 0.09 -1.14 -0.80
N VAL A 80 0.04 0.15 -0.52
CA VAL A 80 -0.86 0.72 0.50
C VAL A 80 -2.31 0.42 0.14
N LEU A 81 -2.68 0.58 -1.11
CA LEU A 81 -4.06 0.32 -1.57
C LEU A 81 -4.41 -1.16 -1.48
N HIS A 82 -3.47 -2.07 -1.71
CA HIS A 82 -3.71 -3.49 -1.48
C HIS A 82 -4.03 -3.78 -0.02
N VAL A 83 -3.29 -3.18 0.90
CA VAL A 83 -3.56 -3.30 2.34
C VAL A 83 -4.96 -2.77 2.66
N CYS A 84 -5.31 -1.61 2.13
CA CYS A 84 -6.64 -1.02 2.35
C CYS A 84 -7.75 -1.96 1.86
N LYS A 85 -7.59 -2.52 0.66
CA LYS A 85 -8.58 -3.43 0.09
C LYS A 85 -8.73 -4.71 0.90
N MET A 86 -7.63 -5.24 1.42
CA MET A 86 -7.67 -6.42 2.28
C MET A 86 -8.42 -6.12 3.59
N GLU A 87 -8.14 -4.97 4.21
CA GLU A 87 -8.80 -4.58 5.45
C GLU A 87 -10.28 -4.29 5.26
N LEU A 88 -10.66 -3.79 4.10
CA LEU A 88 -12.06 -3.51 3.78
C LEU A 88 -12.83 -4.74 3.30
N GLY A 89 -12.18 -5.89 3.20
CA GLY A 89 -12.82 -7.12 2.75
C GLY A 89 -13.06 -7.18 1.25
N MET A 90 -12.44 -6.31 0.49
CA MET A 90 -12.60 -6.24 -0.97
C MET A 90 -11.55 -7.04 -1.73
N LEU A 91 -10.50 -7.46 -1.06
CA LEU A 91 -9.46 -8.33 -1.60
C LEU A 91 -9.27 -9.48 -0.62
N SER A 92 -9.44 -10.70 -1.10
CA SER A 92 -9.29 -11.89 -0.27
C SER A 92 -7.84 -12.07 0.19
N LYS A 93 -7.64 -12.17 1.50
CA LYS A 93 -6.31 -12.44 2.07
C LYS A 93 -5.81 -13.83 1.66
N THR A 94 -6.73 -14.79 1.53
CA THR A 94 -6.38 -16.15 1.09
C THR A 94 -5.87 -16.13 -0.35
N LEU A 95 -6.58 -15.43 -1.23
CA LEU A 95 -6.16 -15.31 -2.63
C LEU A 95 -4.82 -14.58 -2.74
N ALA A 96 -4.64 -13.52 -1.96
CA ALA A 96 -3.38 -12.78 -1.94
C ALA A 96 -2.21 -13.68 -1.55
N LYS A 97 -2.37 -14.51 -0.51
CA LYS A 97 -1.35 -15.44 -0.08
C LYS A 97 -1.05 -16.51 -1.13
N GLN A 98 -2.08 -17.00 -1.81
CA GLN A 98 -1.91 -18.00 -2.88
C GLN A 98 -1.18 -17.42 -4.08
N SER A 99 -1.44 -16.15 -4.39
CA SER A 99 -0.78 -15.46 -5.49
C SER A 99 0.67 -15.07 -5.16
N GLU A 100 0.98 -14.98 -3.88
CA GLU A 100 2.28 -14.61 -3.32
C GLU A 100 2.67 -13.16 -3.58
N ARG A 101 2.59 -12.70 -4.82
CA ARG A 101 3.00 -11.34 -5.17
C ARG A 101 2.30 -10.84 -6.43
N VAL A 102 2.31 -9.52 -6.56
CA VAL A 102 1.96 -8.80 -7.78
C VAL A 102 3.24 -8.15 -8.26
N SER A 103 3.59 -8.28 -9.52
CA SER A 103 4.86 -7.79 -10.02
C SER A 103 4.75 -7.08 -11.35
N ILE A 104 5.74 -6.23 -11.62
CA ILE A 104 5.99 -5.63 -12.92
C ILE A 104 7.37 -6.11 -13.32
N GLU A 105 7.46 -6.83 -14.42
CA GLU A 105 8.72 -7.40 -14.86
C GLU A 105 9.20 -6.71 -16.12
N PHE A 106 10.52 -6.49 -16.21
CA PHE A 106 11.14 -5.82 -17.35
C PHE A 106 11.62 -6.89 -18.31
N ASP A 107 11.02 -6.93 -19.49
CA ASP A 107 11.36 -7.92 -20.50
C ASP A 107 12.65 -7.54 -21.21
N GLU A 108 13.41 -8.55 -21.62
CA GLU A 108 14.59 -8.34 -22.46
C GLU A 108 14.13 -8.12 -23.90
N GLU A 109 14.82 -7.22 -24.58
CA GLU A 109 14.58 -6.98 -26.01
C GLU A 109 15.51 -7.81 -26.87
#